data_38cbda1dc93aabbbcf02aa159e834bea
#
_entry.id   38cbda1dc93aabbbcf02aa159e834bea
#
_cell.length_a   1.000
_cell.length_b   1.000
_cell.length_c   1.000
_cell.angle_alpha   90.00
_cell.angle_beta   90.00
_cell.angle_gamma   90.00
#
_symmetry.space_group_name_H-M   'P 1'
#
loop_
_entity.id
_entity.type
_entity.pdbx_description
1 polymer ?
#
loop_
_entity_poly.entity_id
_entity_poly.type
_entity_poly.pdbx_seq_one_letter_code
_entity_poly.pdbx_strand_id
1 'polypeptide(L)'
;MACVAYIQVASTEDAVGKVATLFYGDPSRKLKLVGVTGTNGKTTIATLLYNMFRKFGHKCGLLSTVCNYIEDEAIPADHTTPDPIELNMLLGKMVEAGCEYAFMECSSHAIAQKRIGGLQFAGGLFTNLTRDHLDYHKTFENYRNAKKAFFDGLPKTAFAITNNIIFAKN
;
A
#
# COMPACT_ATOMS: atom_id res chain seq x y z
N MET A 1 -2.69 -20.62 -34.29
CA MET A 1 -2.30 -19.26 -33.89
C MET A 1 -3.01 -18.94 -32.59
N ALA A 2 -2.27 -18.60 -31.53
CA ALA A 2 -2.89 -18.15 -30.30
C ALA A 2 -3.54 -16.77 -30.55
N CYS A 3 -4.81 -16.62 -30.24
CA CYS A 3 -5.52 -15.35 -30.36
C CYS A 3 -5.09 -14.48 -29.17
N VAL A 4 -4.36 -13.40 -29.41
CA VAL A 4 -4.00 -12.44 -28.36
C VAL A 4 -5.15 -11.44 -28.22
N ALA A 5 -5.75 -11.40 -27.03
CA ALA A 5 -6.76 -10.40 -26.72
C ALA A 5 -6.10 -9.02 -26.57
N TYR A 6 -6.59 -8.03 -27.27
CA TYR A 6 -6.18 -6.63 -27.15
C TYR A 6 -7.27 -5.82 -26.46
N ILE A 7 -6.91 -5.12 -25.39
CA ILE A 7 -7.84 -4.27 -24.64
C ILE A 7 -7.30 -2.84 -24.65
N GLN A 8 -8.03 -1.93 -25.31
CA GLN A 8 -7.72 -0.51 -25.31
C GLN A 8 -8.32 0.15 -24.08
N VAL A 9 -7.53 0.92 -23.36
CA VAL A 9 -7.93 1.64 -22.13
C VAL A 9 -7.52 3.11 -22.23
N ALA A 10 -8.22 4.00 -21.54
CA ALA A 10 -7.90 5.42 -21.50
C ALA A 10 -6.57 5.72 -20.76
N SER A 11 -6.24 4.91 -19.75
CA SER A 11 -4.99 5.01 -18.97
C SER A 11 -4.53 3.61 -18.59
N THR A 12 -3.34 3.25 -18.99
CA THR A 12 -2.71 1.97 -18.61
C THR A 12 -2.35 1.93 -17.14
N GLU A 13 -1.95 3.06 -16.56
CA GLU A 13 -1.64 3.18 -15.13
C GLU A 13 -2.87 2.90 -14.24
N ASP A 14 -4.05 3.41 -14.64
CA ASP A 14 -5.31 3.15 -13.93
C ASP A 14 -5.84 1.73 -14.16
N ALA A 15 -5.53 1.13 -15.30
CA ALA A 15 -6.03 -0.19 -15.67
C ALA A 15 -5.21 -1.32 -15.03
N VAL A 16 -3.87 -1.21 -15.00
CA VAL A 16 -2.98 -2.31 -14.59
C VAL A 16 -3.26 -2.77 -13.17
N GLY A 17 -3.49 -1.84 -12.22
CA GLY A 17 -3.81 -2.20 -10.84
C GLY A 17 -5.11 -3.00 -10.73
N LYS A 18 -6.16 -2.57 -11.43
CA LYS A 18 -7.46 -3.26 -11.47
C LYS A 18 -7.36 -4.64 -12.12
N VAL A 19 -6.63 -4.74 -13.23
CA VAL A 19 -6.42 -6.00 -13.93
C VAL A 19 -5.63 -6.98 -13.06
N ALA A 20 -4.55 -6.53 -12.43
CA ALA A 20 -3.76 -7.33 -11.51
C ALA A 20 -4.62 -7.82 -10.32
N THR A 21 -5.41 -6.92 -9.71
CA THR A 21 -6.32 -7.27 -8.62
C THR A 21 -7.28 -8.39 -9.03
N LEU A 22 -7.91 -8.28 -10.19
CA LEU A 22 -8.82 -9.31 -10.71
C LEU A 22 -8.09 -10.62 -11.04
N PHE A 23 -6.91 -10.54 -11.66
CA PHE A 23 -6.13 -11.70 -12.06
C PHE A 23 -5.70 -12.54 -10.85
N TYR A 24 -5.32 -11.90 -9.74
CA TYR A 24 -4.95 -12.57 -8.49
C TYR A 24 -6.14 -12.85 -7.55
N GLY A 25 -7.37 -12.69 -8.04
CA GLY A 25 -8.59 -13.04 -7.30
C GLY A 25 -8.93 -12.10 -6.16
N ASP A 26 -8.64 -10.82 -6.32
CA ASP A 26 -8.93 -9.72 -5.38
C ASP A 26 -8.41 -10.01 -3.95
N PRO A 27 -7.09 -10.20 -3.78
CA PRO A 27 -6.54 -10.64 -2.50
C PRO A 27 -6.72 -9.62 -1.39
N SER A 28 -6.77 -8.32 -1.71
CA SER A 28 -6.94 -7.25 -0.73
C SER A 28 -8.29 -7.27 -0.01
N ARG A 29 -9.31 -7.93 -0.57
CA ARG A 29 -10.61 -8.13 0.09
C ARG A 29 -10.64 -9.34 1.03
N LYS A 30 -9.66 -10.23 0.90
CA LYS A 30 -9.58 -11.47 1.68
C LYS A 30 -8.75 -11.33 2.94
N LEU A 31 -8.06 -10.21 3.09
CA LEU A 31 -7.32 -9.84 4.31
C LEU A 31 -7.66 -8.41 4.74
N LYS A 32 -7.29 -8.08 5.96
CA LYS A 32 -7.38 -6.71 6.48
C LYS A 32 -6.11 -5.95 6.12
N LEU A 33 -6.10 -5.34 4.92
CA LEU A 33 -4.98 -4.56 4.42
C LEU A 33 -4.95 -3.19 5.08
N VAL A 34 -3.83 -2.84 5.72
CA VAL A 34 -3.61 -1.56 6.38
C VAL A 34 -2.44 -0.84 5.74
N GLY A 35 -2.69 0.35 5.20
CA GLY A 35 -1.67 1.18 4.57
C GLY A 35 -1.08 2.20 5.54
N VAL A 36 0.23 2.39 5.51
CA VAL A 36 0.95 3.40 6.29
C VAL A 36 1.61 4.39 5.34
N THR A 37 1.23 5.65 5.41
CA THR A 37 1.85 6.73 4.63
C THR A 37 2.36 7.87 5.51
N GLY A 38 3.19 8.72 4.95
CA GLY A 38 3.82 9.85 5.61
C GLY A 38 5.23 10.09 5.06
N THR A 39 5.94 11.08 5.56
CA THR A 39 7.33 11.32 5.16
C THR A 39 8.24 10.30 5.85
N ASN A 40 8.24 10.27 7.17
CA ASN A 40 9.09 9.42 7.99
C ASN A 40 8.27 8.44 8.84
N GLY A 41 8.87 7.33 9.25
CA GLY A 41 8.28 6.38 10.18
C GLY A 41 7.35 5.33 9.58
N LYS A 42 7.15 5.30 8.26
CA LYS A 42 6.32 4.29 7.58
C LYS A 42 6.79 2.87 7.90
N THR A 43 8.06 2.58 7.65
CA THR A 43 8.67 1.27 7.89
C THR A 43 8.55 0.87 9.36
N THR A 44 8.87 1.80 10.26
CA THR A 44 8.78 1.55 11.71
C THR A 44 7.37 1.18 12.13
N ILE A 45 6.36 1.96 11.72
CA ILE A 45 4.96 1.71 12.10
C ILE A 45 4.43 0.42 11.47
N ALA A 46 4.68 0.20 10.17
CA ALA A 46 4.24 -1.02 9.50
C ALA A 46 4.84 -2.28 10.16
N THR A 47 6.15 -2.25 10.45
CA THR A 47 6.85 -3.36 11.12
C THR A 47 6.39 -3.56 12.57
N LEU A 48 6.15 -2.48 13.32
CA LEU A 48 5.62 -2.58 14.69
C LEU A 48 4.22 -3.21 14.71
N LEU A 49 3.33 -2.80 13.80
CA LEU A 49 2.00 -3.39 13.67
C LEU A 49 2.09 -4.87 13.30
N TYR A 50 2.89 -5.22 12.30
CA TYR A 50 3.12 -6.61 11.92
C TYR A 50 3.60 -7.44 13.10
N ASN A 51 4.64 -7.01 13.83
CA ASN A 51 5.16 -7.72 14.98
C ASN A 51 4.15 -7.81 16.15
N MET A 52 3.39 -6.74 16.39
CA MET A 52 2.39 -6.69 17.46
C MET A 52 1.25 -7.67 17.19
N PHE A 53 0.69 -7.66 15.96
CA PHE A 53 -0.41 -8.56 15.61
C PHE A 53 0.01 -10.02 15.60
N ARG A 54 1.24 -10.32 15.17
CA ARG A 54 1.80 -11.66 15.29
C ARG A 54 1.93 -12.12 16.73
N LYS A 55 2.36 -11.24 17.64
CA LYS A 55 2.38 -11.56 19.10
C LYS A 55 0.99 -11.81 19.66
N PHE A 56 -0.05 -11.25 19.07
CA PHE A 56 -1.44 -11.54 19.41
C PHE A 56 -1.97 -12.85 18.81
N GLY A 57 -1.14 -13.57 18.06
CA GLY A 57 -1.49 -14.86 17.47
C GLY A 57 -2.12 -14.79 16.08
N HIS A 58 -2.12 -13.60 15.45
CA HIS A 58 -2.62 -13.46 14.08
C HIS A 58 -1.55 -13.76 13.04
N LYS A 59 -1.91 -14.42 11.96
CA LYS A 59 -1.09 -14.56 10.77
C LYS A 59 -1.06 -13.26 10.00
N CYS A 60 0.14 -12.75 9.70
CA CYS A 60 0.33 -11.44 9.13
C CYS A 60 1.33 -11.41 7.98
N GLY A 61 1.10 -10.50 7.03
CA GLY A 61 2.07 -10.10 6.03
C GLY A 61 2.58 -8.67 6.26
N LEU A 62 3.76 -8.38 5.74
CA LEU A 62 4.38 -7.05 5.73
C LEU A 62 4.93 -6.76 4.34
N LEU A 63 4.64 -5.56 3.83
CA LEU A 63 5.25 -5.01 2.62
C LEU A 63 5.96 -3.71 2.99
N SER A 64 7.29 -3.72 2.96
CA SER A 64 8.10 -2.61 3.44
C SER A 64 9.36 -2.38 2.61
N THR A 65 10.00 -1.24 2.81
CA THR A 65 11.23 -0.84 2.12
C THR A 65 12.39 -1.81 2.37
N VAL A 66 12.45 -2.41 3.55
CA VAL A 66 13.60 -3.23 3.97
C VAL A 66 13.44 -4.68 3.52
N CYS A 67 12.27 -5.25 3.78
CA CYS A 67 11.97 -6.64 3.46
C CYS A 67 10.45 -6.84 3.50
N ASN A 68 9.95 -7.66 2.60
CA ASN A 68 8.58 -8.15 2.65
C ASN A 68 8.54 -9.43 3.47
N TYR A 69 7.44 -9.66 4.19
CA TYR A 69 7.24 -10.89 4.95
C TYR A 69 5.87 -11.51 4.66
N ILE A 70 5.86 -12.82 4.48
CA ILE A 70 4.64 -13.64 4.48
C ILE A 70 4.80 -14.58 5.67
N GLU A 71 4.10 -14.31 6.78
CA GLU A 71 4.40 -14.95 8.05
C GLU A 71 5.88 -14.77 8.41
N ASP A 72 6.64 -15.84 8.58
CA ASP A 72 8.07 -15.83 8.87
C ASP A 72 8.96 -15.82 7.63
N GLU A 73 8.38 -16.01 6.43
CA GLU A 73 9.14 -16.05 5.19
C GLU A 73 9.53 -14.64 4.76
N ALA A 74 10.83 -14.38 4.73
CA ALA A 74 11.41 -13.11 4.28
C ALA A 74 11.59 -13.13 2.76
N ILE A 75 11.07 -12.11 2.08
CA ILE A 75 11.18 -11.90 0.64
C ILE A 75 11.88 -10.57 0.41
N PRO A 76 13.00 -10.52 -0.34
CA PRO A 76 13.67 -9.27 -0.67
C PRO A 76 12.71 -8.25 -1.25
N ALA A 77 12.89 -6.97 -0.90
CA ALA A 77 12.09 -5.87 -1.39
C ALA A 77 12.91 -4.99 -2.32
N ASP A 78 12.48 -4.86 -3.58
CA ASP A 78 13.13 -3.97 -4.55
C ASP A 78 12.61 -2.52 -4.43
N HIS A 79 11.40 -2.35 -3.92
CA HIS A 79 10.74 -1.04 -3.76
C HIS A 79 9.98 -0.96 -2.44
N THR A 80 9.88 0.25 -1.89
CA THR A 80 9.04 0.55 -0.71
C THR A 80 7.59 0.09 -0.89
N THR A 81 7.07 0.31 -2.09
CA THR A 81 5.75 -0.19 -2.51
C THR A 81 5.96 -0.83 -3.88
N PRO A 82 5.75 -2.13 -4.03
CA PRO A 82 5.91 -2.84 -5.30
C PRO A 82 5.05 -2.28 -6.43
N ASP A 83 5.30 -2.71 -7.67
CA ASP A 83 4.38 -2.45 -8.77
C ASP A 83 3.04 -3.18 -8.58
N PRO A 84 2.00 -2.85 -9.34
CA PRO A 84 0.67 -3.43 -9.11
C PRO A 84 0.60 -4.95 -9.29
N ILE A 85 1.43 -5.52 -10.16
CA ILE A 85 1.42 -6.97 -10.45
C ILE A 85 2.07 -7.70 -9.28
N GLU A 86 3.29 -7.31 -8.93
CA GLU A 86 4.02 -7.87 -7.80
C GLU A 86 3.25 -7.70 -6.48
N LEU A 87 2.65 -6.53 -6.27
CA LEU A 87 1.87 -6.23 -5.09
C LEU A 87 0.68 -7.19 -4.93
N ASN A 88 -0.10 -7.41 -5.98
CA ASN A 88 -1.23 -8.34 -5.94
C ASN A 88 -0.77 -9.80 -5.84
N MET A 89 0.37 -10.16 -6.46
CA MET A 89 0.97 -11.49 -6.31
C MET A 89 1.36 -11.75 -4.85
N LEU A 90 2.04 -10.81 -4.19
CA LEU A 90 2.44 -10.94 -2.78
C LEU A 90 1.23 -11.04 -1.86
N LEU A 91 0.21 -10.18 -2.06
CA LEU A 91 -1.04 -10.25 -1.31
C LEU A 91 -1.76 -11.59 -1.55
N GLY A 92 -1.74 -12.12 -2.77
CA GLY A 92 -2.27 -13.45 -3.09
C GLY A 92 -1.59 -14.55 -2.30
N LYS A 93 -0.25 -14.55 -2.28
CA LYS A 93 0.54 -15.49 -1.46
C LYS A 93 0.24 -15.36 0.04
N MET A 94 0.04 -14.13 0.56
CA MET A 94 -0.38 -13.92 1.95
C MET A 94 -1.73 -14.57 2.24
N VAL A 95 -2.70 -14.44 1.32
CA VAL A 95 -4.00 -15.13 1.44
C VAL A 95 -3.83 -16.65 1.46
N GLU A 96 -3.00 -17.21 0.57
CA GLU A 96 -2.72 -18.65 0.50
C GLU A 96 -2.04 -19.16 1.78
N ALA A 97 -1.14 -18.36 2.39
CA ALA A 97 -0.53 -18.66 3.68
C ALA A 97 -1.50 -18.53 4.87
N GLY A 98 -2.72 -18.02 4.63
CA GLY A 98 -3.73 -17.83 5.65
C GLY A 98 -3.53 -16.56 6.48
N CYS A 99 -2.84 -15.55 5.97
CA CYS A 99 -2.73 -14.26 6.64
C CYS A 99 -4.10 -13.60 6.80
N GLU A 100 -4.38 -13.09 7.99
CA GLU A 100 -5.59 -12.32 8.31
C GLU A 100 -5.38 -10.83 8.08
N TYR A 101 -4.15 -10.37 8.29
CA TYR A 101 -3.74 -8.96 8.18
C TYR A 101 -2.54 -8.81 7.25
N ALA A 102 -2.50 -7.69 6.55
CA ALA A 102 -1.31 -7.25 5.84
C ALA A 102 -1.06 -5.76 6.14
N PHE A 103 0.17 -5.44 6.50
CA PHE A 103 0.62 -4.07 6.76
C PHE A 103 1.56 -3.64 5.64
N MET A 104 1.32 -2.48 5.02
CA MET A 104 2.14 -2.04 3.92
C MET A 104 2.49 -0.55 3.97
N GLU A 105 3.68 -0.23 3.50
CA GLU A 105 4.08 1.13 3.24
C GLU A 105 3.45 1.64 1.93
N CYS A 106 2.76 2.78 2.01
CA CYS A 106 2.22 3.48 0.83
C CYS A 106 3.06 4.73 0.58
N SER A 107 4.06 4.63 -0.31
CA SER A 107 4.90 5.77 -0.69
C SER A 107 4.11 6.78 -1.52
N SER A 108 4.49 8.07 -1.44
CA SER A 108 3.85 9.11 -2.26
C SER A 108 4.01 8.87 -3.77
N HIS A 109 5.13 8.28 -4.17
CA HIS A 109 5.36 7.86 -5.56
C HIS A 109 4.38 6.78 -5.98
N ALA A 110 4.22 5.72 -5.17
CA ALA A 110 3.31 4.64 -5.47
C ALA A 110 1.85 5.10 -5.56
N ILE A 111 1.44 6.04 -4.68
CA ILE A 111 0.10 6.62 -4.73
C ILE A 111 -0.08 7.45 -6.01
N ALA A 112 0.89 8.34 -6.32
CA ALA A 112 0.85 9.16 -7.53
C ALA A 112 0.87 8.33 -8.81
N GLN A 113 1.63 7.23 -8.83
CA GLN A 113 1.74 6.29 -9.96
C GLN A 113 0.65 5.22 -9.99
N LYS A 114 -0.39 5.34 -9.17
CA LYS A 114 -1.53 4.40 -9.11
C LYS A 114 -1.14 2.94 -8.82
N ARG A 115 0.04 2.68 -8.23
CA ARG A 115 0.51 1.31 -7.92
C ARG A 115 -0.43 0.56 -6.98
N ILE A 116 -1.13 1.29 -6.09
CA ILE A 116 -2.12 0.75 -5.15
C ILE A 116 -3.55 0.78 -5.71
N GLY A 117 -3.70 1.11 -7.00
CA GLY A 117 -4.99 1.14 -7.67
C GLY A 117 -5.66 -0.23 -7.68
N GLY A 118 -6.96 -0.28 -7.39
CA GLY A 118 -7.74 -1.52 -7.30
C GLY A 118 -7.72 -2.21 -5.94
N LEU A 119 -6.76 -1.89 -5.05
CA LEU A 119 -6.70 -2.46 -3.71
C LEU A 119 -7.79 -1.91 -2.80
N GLN A 120 -8.30 -2.77 -1.91
CA GLN A 120 -9.24 -2.38 -0.87
C GLN A 120 -8.57 -2.39 0.50
N PHE A 121 -8.46 -1.20 1.11
CA PHE A 121 -7.84 -1.04 2.43
C PHE A 121 -8.90 -1.12 3.54
N ALA A 122 -8.58 -1.87 4.60
CA ALA A 122 -9.34 -1.86 5.86
C ALA A 122 -9.07 -0.58 6.66
N GLY A 123 -7.93 0.05 6.44
CA GLY A 123 -7.60 1.33 7.08
C GLY A 123 -6.30 1.93 6.60
N GLY A 124 -6.08 3.19 7.01
CA GLY A 124 -4.88 3.95 6.70
C GLY A 124 -4.34 4.71 7.91
N LEU A 125 -3.02 4.76 8.01
CA LEU A 125 -2.30 5.52 9.02
C LEU A 125 -1.45 6.60 8.36
N PHE A 126 -1.50 7.81 8.92
CA PHE A 126 -0.67 8.92 8.52
C PHE A 126 0.32 9.27 9.62
N THR A 127 1.61 9.19 9.35
CA THR A 127 2.64 9.40 10.37
C THR A 127 3.00 10.88 10.54
N ASN A 128 3.44 11.53 9.46
CA ASN A 128 3.83 12.95 9.43
C ASN A 128 4.00 13.45 8.00
N LEU A 129 4.15 14.78 7.86
CA LEU A 129 4.45 15.43 6.60
C LEU A 129 5.52 16.49 6.83
N THR A 130 6.70 16.28 6.26
CA THR A 130 7.78 17.26 6.18
C THR A 130 8.19 17.45 4.73
N ARG A 131 9.02 18.45 4.42
CA ARG A 131 9.48 18.68 3.04
C ARG A 131 10.39 17.53 2.60
N ASP A 132 9.96 16.83 1.55
CA ASP A 132 10.70 15.70 0.96
C ASP A 132 10.19 15.45 -0.47
N HIS A 133 10.96 14.71 -1.28
CA HIS A 133 10.58 14.28 -2.63
C HIS A 133 10.09 15.41 -3.57
N LEU A 134 10.61 16.65 -3.40
CA LEU A 134 10.23 17.79 -4.25
C LEU A 134 10.84 17.71 -5.64
N ASP A 135 11.87 16.93 -5.82
CA ASP A 135 12.44 16.55 -7.11
C ASP A 135 11.37 15.87 -8.00
N TYR A 136 10.57 14.98 -7.42
CA TYR A 136 9.49 14.27 -8.09
C TYR A 136 8.17 15.08 -8.11
N HIS A 137 7.67 15.49 -6.94
CA HIS A 137 6.37 16.14 -6.82
C HIS A 137 6.34 17.62 -7.24
N LYS A 138 7.53 18.25 -7.43
CA LYS A 138 7.73 19.64 -7.82
C LYS A 138 7.33 20.66 -6.76
N THR A 139 6.22 20.47 -6.07
CA THR A 139 5.74 21.35 -5.01
C THR A 139 5.35 20.57 -3.76
N PHE A 140 5.44 21.23 -2.60
CA PHE A 140 4.96 20.66 -1.34
C PHE A 140 3.45 20.34 -1.36
N GLU A 141 2.68 21.16 -2.08
CA GLU A 141 1.26 20.94 -2.25
C GLU A 141 0.96 19.65 -3.02
N ASN A 142 1.66 19.39 -4.13
CA ASN A 142 1.52 18.15 -4.88
C ASN A 142 1.91 16.93 -4.04
N TYR A 143 3.00 17.04 -3.25
CA TYR A 143 3.42 16.00 -2.35
C TYR A 143 2.37 15.69 -1.27
N ARG A 144 1.81 16.74 -0.63
CA ARG A 144 0.68 16.63 0.31
C ARG A 144 -0.54 15.98 -0.35
N ASN A 145 -0.91 16.47 -1.54
CA ASN A 145 -2.07 15.98 -2.28
C ASN A 145 -1.91 14.51 -2.71
N ALA A 146 -0.70 14.08 -3.08
CA ALA A 146 -0.43 12.67 -3.36
C ALA A 146 -0.75 11.79 -2.14
N LYS A 147 -0.31 12.18 -0.93
CA LYS A 147 -0.65 11.41 0.29
C LYS A 147 -2.12 11.51 0.67
N LYS A 148 -2.73 12.69 0.46
CA LYS A 148 -4.17 12.88 0.70
C LYS A 148 -5.01 11.95 -0.17
N ALA A 149 -4.62 11.74 -1.44
CA ALA A 149 -5.32 10.87 -2.36
C ALA A 149 -5.45 9.42 -1.87
N PHE A 150 -4.52 8.94 -1.05
CA PHE A 150 -4.65 7.64 -0.38
C PHE A 150 -5.88 7.59 0.53
N PHE A 151 -6.06 8.61 1.37
CA PHE A 151 -7.21 8.69 2.30
C PHE A 151 -8.52 8.96 1.58
N ASP A 152 -8.49 9.80 0.54
CA ASP A 152 -9.67 10.06 -0.29
C ASP A 152 -10.17 8.78 -1.01
N GLY A 153 -9.26 7.85 -1.30
CA GLY A 153 -9.57 6.55 -1.92
C GLY A 153 -10.00 5.46 -0.93
N LEU A 154 -9.96 5.69 0.38
CA LEU A 154 -10.38 4.70 1.36
C LEU A 154 -11.91 4.48 1.30
N PRO A 155 -12.39 3.23 1.42
CA PRO A 155 -13.81 2.98 1.55
C PRO A 155 -14.37 3.60 2.85
N LYS A 156 -15.65 3.97 2.86
CA LYS A 156 -16.30 4.59 4.03
C LYS A 156 -16.27 3.71 5.29
N THR A 157 -16.06 2.42 5.14
CA THR A 157 -15.94 1.45 6.24
C THR A 157 -14.51 1.36 6.80
N ALA A 158 -13.52 1.96 6.12
CA ALA A 158 -12.14 1.94 6.56
C ALA A 158 -11.90 2.94 7.69
N PHE A 159 -11.02 2.59 8.61
CA PHE A 159 -10.55 3.55 9.59
C PHE A 159 -9.42 4.43 9.02
N ALA A 160 -9.28 5.63 9.57
CA ALA A 160 -8.16 6.52 9.29
C ALA A 160 -7.58 7.05 10.61
N ILE A 161 -6.28 6.87 10.81
CA ILE A 161 -5.55 7.37 11.97
C ILE A 161 -4.55 8.41 11.51
N THR A 162 -4.64 9.61 12.09
CA THR A 162 -3.72 10.71 11.80
C THR A 162 -3.13 11.27 13.10
N ASN A 163 -1.92 11.82 12.99
CA ASN A 163 -1.29 12.52 14.10
C ASN A 163 -1.71 14.01 14.06
N ASN A 164 -2.38 14.50 15.11
CA ASN A 164 -2.82 15.89 15.21
C ASN A 164 -1.68 16.94 15.27
N ILE A 165 -0.44 16.52 15.50
CA ILE A 165 0.73 17.42 15.58
C ILE A 165 1.08 18.05 14.21
N ILE A 166 0.53 17.56 13.11
CA ILE A 166 0.85 18.00 11.75
C ILE A 166 0.29 19.36 11.39
N PHE A 167 -0.69 19.85 12.12
CA PHE A 167 -1.31 21.15 11.89
C PHE A 167 -0.84 22.26 12.84
N ALA A 168 0.18 22.01 13.67
CA ALA A 168 0.87 23.09 14.37
C ALA A 168 1.61 23.94 13.33
N LYS A 169 1.05 25.11 13.09
CA LYS A 169 1.52 26.16 12.18
C LYS A 169 3.03 26.40 12.28
N ASN A 170 3.67 26.47 11.16
CA ASN A 170 4.72 27.46 10.88
C ASN A 170 4.18 28.45 9.85
#